data_c1248708fa3e6c07058ee315ac579ce5
#
_entry.id   c1248708fa3e6c07058ee315ac579ce5
#
_cell.length_a   1.000
_cell.length_b   1.000
_cell.length_c   1.000
_cell.angle_alpha   90.00
_cell.angle_beta   90.00
_cell.angle_gamma   90.00
#
_symmetry.space_group_name_H-M   'P 1'
#
loop_
_entity.id
_entity.type
_entity.pdbx_description
1 polymer ?
#
loop_
_entity_poly.entity_id
_entity_poly.type
_entity_poly.pdbx_seq_one_letter_code
_entity_poly.pdbx_strand_id
1 'polypeptide(L)'
;LENAIESNSIDVVFHFAALWLLQCHEFPKSAMETNVLGTFNVMDACVKHKVEKLVWSSSASVYGDAITEPMKEDHPHNNKNFYGATKICGEALLRAYHYRYNLDFVGLRYMNVYGPRQDYLGAYIAVIMKMLDSIDNGESPVIFGDGSEAFDFISVEDCASANVCAVKSK
;
A
#
# COMPACT_ATOMS: atom_id res chain seq x y z
N LEU A 1 -6.28 -8.51 17.63
CA LEU A 1 -7.11 -7.96 16.57
C LEU A 1 -8.58 -8.31 16.77
N GLU A 2 -8.97 -9.57 16.83
CA GLU A 2 -10.37 -10.02 16.99
C GLU A 2 -11.06 -9.35 18.18
N ASN A 3 -10.45 -9.39 19.37
CA ASN A 3 -10.99 -8.72 20.56
C ASN A 3 -11.25 -7.23 20.35
N ALA A 4 -10.39 -6.52 19.59
CA ALA A 4 -10.58 -5.11 19.31
C ALA A 4 -11.79 -4.86 18.40
N ILE A 5 -12.00 -5.71 17.39
CA ILE A 5 -13.16 -5.61 16.48
C ILE A 5 -14.45 -5.91 17.26
N GLU A 6 -14.48 -7.02 18.00
CA GLU A 6 -15.66 -7.45 18.74
C GLU A 6 -16.06 -6.47 19.84
N SER A 7 -15.10 -6.11 20.72
CA SER A 7 -15.40 -5.26 21.88
C SER A 7 -15.83 -3.83 21.53
N ASN A 8 -15.51 -3.36 20.31
CA ASN A 8 -15.82 -2.00 19.88
C ASN A 8 -16.85 -1.96 18.75
N SER A 9 -17.43 -3.09 18.34
CA SER A 9 -18.42 -3.18 17.27
C SER A 9 -17.95 -2.44 16.01
N ILE A 10 -16.76 -2.82 15.51
CA ILE A 10 -16.12 -2.14 14.37
C ILE A 10 -16.83 -2.52 13.06
N ASP A 11 -17.35 -1.55 12.34
CA ASP A 11 -18.02 -1.72 11.06
C ASP A 11 -17.05 -1.62 9.87
N VAL A 12 -15.99 -0.80 9.98
CA VAL A 12 -15.03 -0.57 8.90
C VAL A 12 -13.62 -0.78 9.39
N VAL A 13 -12.82 -1.50 8.61
CA VAL A 13 -11.40 -1.70 8.88
C VAL A 13 -10.57 -1.07 7.78
N PHE A 14 -9.62 -0.20 8.16
CA PHE A 14 -8.55 0.28 7.28
C PHE A 14 -7.27 -0.50 7.59
N HIS A 15 -6.81 -1.30 6.65
CA HIS A 15 -5.61 -2.11 6.84
C HIS A 15 -4.43 -1.56 6.04
N PHE A 16 -3.56 -0.80 6.73
CA PHE A 16 -2.34 -0.22 6.16
C PHE A 16 -1.07 -0.91 6.64
N ALA A 17 -1.17 -1.77 7.66
CA ALA A 17 -0.01 -2.41 8.26
C ALA A 17 0.70 -3.34 7.27
N ALA A 18 1.95 -3.04 6.97
CA ALA A 18 2.80 -3.86 6.11
C ALA A 18 4.27 -3.52 6.35
N LEU A 19 5.14 -4.48 6.12
CA LEU A 19 6.54 -4.18 5.85
C LEU A 19 6.65 -3.61 4.43
N TRP A 20 7.46 -2.59 4.26
CA TRP A 20 7.64 -1.88 3.00
C TRP A 20 8.77 -2.46 2.15
N LEU A 21 8.99 -1.90 0.97
CA LEU A 21 9.78 -2.48 -0.11
C LEU A 21 11.17 -2.98 0.33
N LEU A 22 11.98 -2.13 0.98
CA LEU A 22 13.35 -2.53 1.37
C LEU A 22 13.34 -3.58 2.47
N GLN A 23 12.46 -3.45 3.48
CA GLN A 23 12.33 -4.47 4.52
C GLN A 23 11.90 -5.83 3.94
N CYS A 24 11.02 -5.81 2.95
CA CYS A 24 10.63 -7.04 2.25
C CYS A 24 11.79 -7.66 1.47
N HIS A 25 12.67 -6.84 0.90
CA HIS A 25 13.85 -7.31 0.21
C HIS A 25 14.87 -7.91 1.17
N GLU A 26 15.13 -7.23 2.28
CA GLU A 26 16.10 -7.65 3.28
C GLU A 26 15.60 -8.87 4.11
N PHE A 27 14.31 -8.89 4.42
CA PHE A 27 13.68 -9.92 5.27
C PHE A 27 12.47 -10.55 4.57
N PRO A 28 12.64 -11.32 3.48
CA PRO A 28 11.52 -11.82 2.69
C PRO A 28 10.61 -12.79 3.47
N LYS A 29 11.13 -13.53 4.44
CA LYS A 29 10.32 -14.37 5.32
C LYS A 29 9.39 -13.54 6.19
N SER A 30 9.91 -12.50 6.83
CA SER A 30 9.10 -11.56 7.63
C SER A 30 8.06 -10.83 6.78
N ALA A 31 8.38 -10.54 5.51
CA ALA A 31 7.42 -9.99 4.55
C ALA A 31 6.24 -10.95 4.33
N MET A 32 6.48 -12.24 4.18
CA MET A 32 5.41 -13.24 4.04
C MET A 32 4.57 -13.35 5.33
N GLU A 33 5.22 -13.39 6.48
CA GLU A 33 4.55 -13.48 7.79
C GLU A 33 3.70 -12.24 8.07
N THR A 34 4.23 -11.04 7.82
CA THR A 34 3.52 -9.77 8.12
C THR A 34 2.54 -9.39 7.02
N ASN A 35 2.99 -9.31 5.76
CA ASN A 35 2.17 -8.76 4.69
C ASN A 35 1.15 -9.76 4.15
N VAL A 36 1.47 -11.06 4.14
CA VAL A 36 0.54 -12.07 3.61
C VAL A 36 -0.26 -12.70 4.74
N LEU A 37 0.39 -13.35 5.71
CA LEU A 37 -0.32 -13.99 6.80
C LEU A 37 -1.03 -12.97 7.72
N GLY A 38 -0.39 -11.84 8.01
CA GLY A 38 -1.01 -10.73 8.75
C GLY A 38 -2.26 -10.21 8.05
N THR A 39 -2.21 -9.99 6.74
CA THR A 39 -3.37 -9.56 5.94
C THR A 39 -4.47 -10.63 5.91
N PHE A 40 -4.09 -11.90 5.75
CA PHE A 40 -5.03 -13.01 5.86
C PHE A 40 -5.77 -13.00 7.22
N ASN A 41 -5.06 -12.84 8.32
CA ASN A 41 -5.65 -12.78 9.66
C ASN A 41 -6.62 -11.58 9.83
N VAL A 42 -6.35 -10.45 9.18
CA VAL A 42 -7.26 -9.30 9.17
C VAL A 42 -8.54 -9.64 8.41
N MET A 43 -8.44 -10.23 7.23
CA MET A 43 -9.59 -10.65 6.43
C MET A 43 -10.44 -11.67 7.16
N ASP A 44 -9.82 -12.67 7.79
CA ASP A 44 -10.51 -13.70 8.56
C ASP A 44 -11.27 -13.10 9.75
N ALA A 45 -10.64 -12.19 10.49
CA ALA A 45 -11.28 -11.45 11.57
C ALA A 45 -12.45 -10.59 11.07
N CYS A 46 -12.31 -9.92 9.92
CA CYS A 46 -13.39 -9.13 9.32
C CYS A 46 -14.61 -10.01 9.00
N VAL A 47 -14.39 -11.16 8.41
CA VAL A 47 -15.50 -12.12 8.11
C VAL A 47 -16.14 -12.65 9.38
N LYS A 48 -15.34 -13.10 10.34
CA LYS A 48 -15.81 -13.67 11.60
C LYS A 48 -16.69 -12.71 12.40
N HIS A 49 -16.30 -11.42 12.43
CA HIS A 49 -17.02 -10.39 13.20
C HIS A 49 -17.94 -9.53 12.34
N LYS A 50 -18.21 -9.94 11.09
CA LYS A 50 -19.16 -9.29 10.17
C LYS A 50 -18.86 -7.80 9.93
N VAL A 51 -17.58 -7.45 9.79
CA VAL A 51 -17.17 -6.11 9.37
C VAL A 51 -17.81 -5.78 8.03
N GLU A 52 -18.42 -4.63 7.91
CA GLU A 52 -19.17 -4.22 6.71
C GLU A 52 -18.24 -3.94 5.53
N LYS A 53 -17.08 -3.32 5.78
CA LYS A 53 -16.12 -2.99 4.72
C LYS A 53 -14.67 -3.05 5.17
N LEU A 54 -13.83 -3.61 4.31
CA LEU A 54 -12.39 -3.59 4.46
C LEU A 54 -11.76 -2.68 3.39
N VAL A 55 -11.12 -1.59 3.79
CA VAL A 55 -10.29 -0.77 2.90
C VAL A 55 -8.83 -1.17 3.11
N TRP A 56 -8.20 -1.63 2.05
CA TRP A 56 -6.86 -2.19 2.11
C TRP A 56 -5.86 -1.44 1.24
N SER A 57 -4.67 -1.17 1.78
CA SER A 57 -3.59 -0.55 1.02
C SER A 57 -2.90 -1.57 0.12
N SER A 58 -3.21 -1.55 -1.16
CA SER A 58 -2.38 -2.14 -2.20
C SER A 58 -1.24 -1.18 -2.56
N SER A 59 -0.62 -1.36 -3.70
CA SER A 59 0.53 -0.56 -4.13
C SER A 59 0.69 -0.60 -5.64
N ALA A 60 1.20 0.47 -6.22
CA ALA A 60 1.68 0.47 -7.61
C ALA A 60 2.76 -0.59 -7.88
N SER A 61 3.43 -1.10 -6.84
CA SER A 61 4.40 -2.20 -6.98
C SER A 61 3.81 -3.48 -7.57
N VAL A 62 2.48 -3.64 -7.60
CA VAL A 62 1.82 -4.77 -8.30
C VAL A 62 2.00 -4.70 -9.80
N TYR A 63 2.11 -3.49 -10.35
CA TYR A 63 2.31 -3.28 -11.78
C TYR A 63 3.73 -3.65 -12.23
N GLY A 64 4.75 -3.37 -11.37
CA GLY A 64 6.15 -3.47 -11.77
C GLY A 64 6.50 -2.42 -12.82
N ASP A 65 7.37 -2.79 -13.79
CA ASP A 65 7.69 -1.92 -14.92
C ASP A 65 6.46 -1.77 -15.83
N ALA A 66 6.17 -0.54 -16.23
CA ALA A 66 5.05 -0.24 -17.10
C ALA A 66 5.20 -0.97 -18.47
N ILE A 67 4.16 -1.70 -18.85
CA ILE A 67 4.04 -2.29 -20.18
C ILE A 67 3.27 -1.34 -21.10
N THR A 68 2.31 -0.63 -20.52
CA THR A 68 1.51 0.42 -21.18
C THR A 68 1.36 1.62 -20.24
N GLU A 69 1.34 2.82 -20.81
CA GLU A 69 1.12 4.06 -20.08
C GLU A 69 -0.13 4.80 -20.61
N PRO A 70 -0.98 5.34 -19.74
CA PRO A 70 -0.94 5.20 -18.27
C PRO A 70 -1.28 3.78 -17.81
N MET A 71 -0.73 3.37 -16.65
CA MET A 71 -1.05 2.09 -16.03
C MET A 71 -2.46 2.14 -15.44
N LYS A 72 -3.39 1.42 -16.08
CA LYS A 72 -4.78 1.29 -15.61
C LYS A 72 -4.92 0.13 -14.62
N GLU A 73 -6.09 -0.02 -14.01
CA GLU A 73 -6.35 -1.08 -13.03
C GLU A 73 -6.24 -2.50 -13.62
N ASP A 74 -6.47 -2.65 -14.91
CA ASP A 74 -6.34 -3.90 -15.68
C ASP A 74 -4.95 -4.17 -16.24
N HIS A 75 -3.98 -3.27 -15.96
CA HIS A 75 -2.58 -3.47 -16.37
C HIS A 75 -2.05 -4.80 -15.83
N PRO A 76 -1.34 -5.60 -16.64
CA PRO A 76 -0.77 -6.87 -16.19
C PRO A 76 0.18 -6.71 -14.99
N HIS A 77 0.18 -7.70 -14.11
CA HIS A 77 1.16 -7.76 -13.02
C HIS A 77 2.54 -8.13 -13.59
N ASN A 78 3.45 -7.15 -13.59
CA ASN A 78 4.83 -7.29 -14.06
C ASN A 78 5.84 -7.08 -12.92
N ASN A 79 5.41 -7.34 -11.69
CA ASN A 79 6.20 -7.16 -10.49
C ASN A 79 7.44 -8.06 -10.46
N LYS A 80 8.57 -7.52 -9.95
CA LYS A 80 9.86 -8.19 -9.82
C LYS A 80 10.43 -8.19 -8.39
N ASN A 81 9.67 -7.78 -7.39
CA ASN A 81 10.14 -7.66 -6.02
C ASN A 81 9.19 -8.33 -5.00
N PHE A 82 9.72 -8.67 -3.83
CA PHE A 82 8.94 -9.34 -2.78
C PHE A 82 7.76 -8.51 -2.27
N TYR A 83 7.93 -7.20 -2.12
CA TYR A 83 6.86 -6.32 -1.65
C TYR A 83 5.65 -6.36 -2.58
N GLY A 84 5.86 -6.12 -3.88
CA GLY A 84 4.79 -6.21 -4.87
C GLY A 84 4.17 -7.60 -4.93
N ALA A 85 4.97 -8.68 -4.78
CA ALA A 85 4.45 -10.05 -4.71
C ALA A 85 3.50 -10.23 -3.53
N THR A 86 3.82 -9.68 -2.34
CA THR A 86 2.92 -9.73 -1.17
C THR A 86 1.62 -8.96 -1.42
N LYS A 87 1.69 -7.82 -2.13
CA LYS A 87 0.51 -7.02 -2.48
C LYS A 87 -0.36 -7.73 -3.53
N ILE A 88 0.22 -8.35 -4.56
CA ILE A 88 -0.52 -9.20 -5.53
C ILE A 88 -1.23 -10.35 -4.80
N CYS A 89 -0.54 -11.00 -3.87
CA CYS A 89 -1.13 -12.06 -3.05
C CYS A 89 -2.32 -11.54 -2.23
N GLY A 90 -2.19 -10.39 -1.58
CA GLY A 90 -3.26 -9.75 -0.83
C GLY A 90 -4.50 -9.43 -1.68
N GLU A 91 -4.31 -8.88 -2.90
CA GLU A 91 -5.43 -8.65 -3.84
C GLU A 91 -6.13 -9.95 -4.27
N ALA A 92 -5.36 -11.02 -4.47
CA ALA A 92 -5.91 -12.33 -4.80
C ALA A 92 -6.72 -12.92 -3.63
N LEU A 93 -6.20 -12.79 -2.40
CA LEU A 93 -6.91 -13.21 -1.17
C LEU A 93 -8.20 -12.41 -0.97
N LEU A 94 -8.18 -11.08 -1.13
CA LEU A 94 -9.38 -10.23 -1.04
C LEU A 94 -10.48 -10.70 -1.98
N ARG A 95 -10.15 -10.98 -3.24
CA ARG A 95 -11.11 -11.51 -4.21
C ARG A 95 -11.67 -12.87 -3.76
N ALA A 96 -10.81 -13.77 -3.23
CA ALA A 96 -11.26 -15.07 -2.73
C ALA A 96 -12.20 -14.95 -1.53
N TYR A 97 -11.90 -14.04 -0.59
CA TYR A 97 -12.77 -13.75 0.56
C TYR A 97 -14.10 -13.11 0.15
N HIS A 98 -14.08 -12.22 -0.83
CA HIS A 98 -15.31 -11.65 -1.40
C HIS A 98 -16.20 -12.75 -1.99
N TYR A 99 -15.66 -13.58 -2.89
CA TYR A 99 -16.44 -14.65 -3.52
C TYR A 99 -16.94 -15.72 -2.53
N ARG A 100 -16.15 -16.03 -1.51
CA ARG A 100 -16.49 -17.10 -0.56
C ARG A 100 -17.37 -16.64 0.58
N TYR A 101 -17.15 -15.44 1.08
CA TYR A 101 -17.75 -14.95 2.33
C TYR A 101 -18.51 -13.64 2.17
N ASN A 102 -18.57 -13.11 0.95
CA ASN A 102 -19.18 -11.81 0.64
C ASN A 102 -18.56 -10.65 1.43
N LEU A 103 -17.25 -10.71 1.74
CA LEU A 103 -16.52 -9.60 2.34
C LEU A 103 -16.49 -8.43 1.34
N ASP A 104 -17.08 -7.30 1.71
CA ASP A 104 -16.98 -6.09 0.90
C ASP A 104 -15.63 -5.42 1.13
N PHE A 105 -14.94 -5.09 0.04
CA PHE A 105 -13.60 -4.50 0.13
C PHE A 105 -13.30 -3.52 -1.00
N VAL A 106 -12.36 -2.62 -0.71
CA VAL A 106 -11.66 -1.82 -1.73
C VAL A 106 -10.16 -1.92 -1.50
N GLY A 107 -9.43 -2.28 -2.54
CA GLY A 107 -7.96 -2.26 -2.55
C GLY A 107 -7.45 -1.04 -3.33
N LEU A 108 -6.77 -0.11 -2.66
CA LEU A 108 -6.22 1.10 -3.27
C LEU A 108 -4.75 0.89 -3.61
N ARG A 109 -4.40 0.98 -4.90
CA ARG A 109 -3.02 0.89 -5.40
C ARG A 109 -2.36 2.26 -5.35
N TYR A 110 -1.77 2.61 -4.21
CA TYR A 110 -1.08 3.89 -4.07
C TYR A 110 0.18 3.94 -4.94
N MET A 111 0.37 5.09 -5.58
CA MET A 111 1.61 5.46 -6.25
C MET A 111 2.63 6.01 -5.22
N ASN A 112 3.46 6.98 -5.57
CA ASN A 112 4.46 7.52 -4.64
C ASN A 112 3.82 8.61 -3.76
N VAL A 113 3.38 8.22 -2.57
CA VAL A 113 2.70 9.13 -1.64
C VAL A 113 3.70 10.09 -1.01
N TYR A 114 3.38 11.38 -0.99
CA TYR A 114 4.15 12.41 -0.32
C TYR A 114 3.26 13.32 0.53
N GLY A 115 3.84 14.03 1.48
CA GLY A 115 3.11 15.02 2.25
C GLY A 115 3.62 15.25 3.66
N PRO A 116 2.90 16.07 4.45
CA PRO A 116 3.27 16.39 5.82
C PRO A 116 3.44 15.14 6.70
N ARG A 117 4.43 15.17 7.58
CA ARG A 117 4.81 14.08 8.50
C ARG A 117 5.44 12.87 7.81
N GLN A 118 5.85 13.00 6.55
CA GLN A 118 6.67 11.98 5.90
C GLN A 118 8.03 11.87 6.64
N ASP A 119 8.48 10.63 6.87
CA ASP A 119 9.79 10.41 7.50
C ASP A 119 10.92 10.91 6.59
N TYR A 120 11.76 11.79 7.10
CA TYR A 120 12.91 12.36 6.41
C TYR A 120 14.25 12.01 7.09
N LEU A 121 14.21 11.29 8.21
CA LEU A 121 15.39 10.85 8.97
C LEU A 121 15.64 9.35 8.88
N GLY A 122 14.70 8.61 8.33
CA GLY A 122 14.75 7.15 8.22
C GLY A 122 15.80 6.66 7.22
N ALA A 123 16.09 5.38 7.27
CA ALA A 123 16.99 4.72 6.32
C ALA A 123 16.50 4.79 4.86
N TYR A 124 15.22 5.10 4.66
CA TYR A 124 14.60 5.22 3.34
C TYR A 124 13.85 6.53 3.18
N ILE A 125 14.59 7.54 2.78
CA ILE A 125 14.05 8.86 2.53
C ILE A 125 13.57 8.91 1.06
N ALA A 126 12.30 9.26 0.83
CA ALA A 126 11.77 9.47 -0.52
C ALA A 126 12.56 10.57 -1.24
N VAL A 127 12.70 10.43 -2.56
CA VAL A 127 13.50 11.35 -3.38
C VAL A 127 13.14 12.82 -3.17
N ILE A 128 11.85 13.14 -3.07
CA ILE A 128 11.38 14.52 -2.81
C ILE A 128 11.95 15.05 -1.48
N MET A 129 11.92 14.25 -0.43
CA MET A 129 12.41 14.67 0.90
C MET A 129 13.92 14.88 0.89
N LYS A 130 14.68 14.03 0.20
CA LYS A 130 16.13 14.22 0.01
C LYS A 130 16.46 15.50 -0.73
N MET A 131 15.71 15.81 -1.79
CA MET A 131 15.89 17.04 -2.56
C MET A 131 15.60 18.28 -1.71
N LEU A 132 14.49 18.27 -0.95
CA LEU A 132 14.13 19.36 -0.05
C LEU A 132 15.17 19.56 1.04
N ASP A 133 15.65 18.48 1.67
CA ASP A 133 16.70 18.54 2.71
C ASP A 133 17.98 19.14 2.16
N SER A 134 18.42 18.74 0.95
CA SER A 134 19.59 19.35 0.30
C SER A 134 19.38 20.85 0.07
N ILE A 135 18.22 21.27 -0.45
CA ILE A 135 17.91 22.69 -0.70
C ILE A 135 17.92 23.48 0.61
N ASP A 136 17.30 22.96 1.66
CA ASP A 136 17.23 23.62 2.96
C ASP A 136 18.61 23.79 3.59
N ASN A 137 19.55 22.86 3.32
CA ASN A 137 20.94 22.95 3.73
C ASN A 137 21.81 23.81 2.80
N GLY A 138 21.25 24.42 1.75
CA GLY A 138 21.98 25.22 0.78
C GLY A 138 22.85 24.40 -0.18
N GLU A 139 22.56 23.11 -0.31
CA GLU A 139 23.25 22.17 -1.18
C GLU A 139 22.46 21.92 -2.46
N SER A 140 23.14 21.54 -3.54
CA SER A 140 22.48 21.12 -4.77
C SER A 140 21.95 19.68 -4.62
N PRO A 141 20.67 19.42 -4.93
CA PRO A 141 20.15 18.07 -4.96
C PRO A 141 20.94 17.18 -5.92
N VAL A 142 21.17 15.93 -5.50
CA VAL A 142 21.86 14.92 -6.32
C VAL A 142 20.81 14.11 -7.08
N ILE A 143 20.93 14.08 -8.40
CA ILE A 143 20.14 13.22 -9.29
C ILE A 143 21.02 11.99 -9.61
N PHE A 144 20.48 10.79 -9.34
CA PHE A 144 21.09 9.55 -9.77
C PHE A 144 20.54 9.17 -11.14
N GLY A 145 21.42 8.83 -12.08
CA GLY A 145 21.03 8.60 -13.47
C GLY A 145 21.18 9.85 -14.33
N ASP A 146 20.38 9.95 -15.38
CA ASP A 146 20.42 11.06 -16.35
C ASP A 146 19.30 12.09 -16.15
N GLY A 147 18.45 11.89 -15.15
CA GLY A 147 17.31 12.77 -14.85
C GLY A 147 16.07 12.50 -15.69
N SER A 148 16.05 11.41 -16.45
CA SER A 148 14.87 10.98 -17.23
C SER A 148 13.87 10.18 -16.39
N GLU A 149 14.23 9.80 -15.17
CA GLU A 149 13.35 9.04 -14.28
C GLU A 149 12.11 9.86 -13.92
N ALA A 150 10.95 9.28 -14.20
CA ALA A 150 9.65 9.87 -13.91
C ALA A 150 8.86 8.98 -12.92
N PHE A 151 8.22 9.62 -11.96
CA PHE A 151 7.37 8.96 -10.98
C PHE A 151 6.03 9.67 -10.87
N ASP A 152 4.99 8.91 -10.66
CA ASP A 152 3.67 9.45 -10.31
C ASP A 152 3.64 9.71 -8.80
N PHE A 153 3.53 10.97 -8.43
CA PHE A 153 3.45 11.41 -7.03
C PHE A 153 2.03 11.81 -6.68
N ILE A 154 1.55 11.36 -5.53
CA ILE A 154 0.21 11.65 -5.02
C ILE A 154 0.28 12.22 -3.60
N SER A 155 -0.51 13.27 -3.33
CA SER A 155 -0.60 13.85 -1.99
C SER A 155 -1.18 12.86 -0.99
N VAL A 156 -0.65 12.85 0.22
CA VAL A 156 -1.22 12.08 1.34
C VAL A 156 -2.65 12.49 1.66
N GLU A 157 -3.03 13.75 1.40
CA GLU A 157 -4.40 14.24 1.59
C GLU A 157 -5.35 13.63 0.56
N ASP A 158 -4.91 13.48 -0.71
CA ASP A 158 -5.68 12.79 -1.74
C ASP A 158 -5.81 11.30 -1.44
N CYS A 159 -4.74 10.67 -0.96
CA CYS A 159 -4.80 9.29 -0.47
C CYS A 159 -5.81 9.13 0.67
N ALA A 160 -5.81 10.03 1.64
CA ALA A 160 -6.77 10.01 2.74
C ALA A 160 -8.21 10.18 2.23
N SER A 161 -8.42 11.12 1.30
CA SER A 161 -9.72 11.34 0.65
C SER A 161 -10.19 10.10 -0.11
N ALA A 162 -9.30 9.45 -0.84
CA ALA A 162 -9.60 8.19 -1.56
C ALA A 162 -10.04 7.08 -0.59
N ASN A 163 -9.41 6.96 0.59
CA ASN A 163 -9.82 6.01 1.62
C ASN A 163 -11.23 6.29 2.15
N VAL A 164 -11.54 7.56 2.41
CA VAL A 164 -12.91 7.96 2.83
C VAL A 164 -13.93 7.68 1.74
N CYS A 165 -13.60 7.94 0.48
CA CYS A 165 -14.46 7.60 -0.66
C CYS A 165 -14.65 6.08 -0.80
N ALA A 166 -13.61 5.28 -0.56
CA ALA A 166 -13.66 3.83 -0.62
C ALA A 166 -14.68 3.24 0.36
N VAL A 167 -14.83 3.83 1.55
CA VAL A 167 -15.86 3.39 2.52
C VAL A 167 -17.27 3.57 1.96
N LYS A 168 -17.50 4.63 1.20
CA LYS A 168 -18.82 5.00 0.65
C LYS A 168 -19.12 4.34 -0.70
N SER A 169 -18.14 3.73 -1.35
CA SER A 169 -18.30 3.05 -2.64
C SER A 169 -19.13 1.77 -2.47
N LYS A 170 -19.87 1.44 -3.51
CA LYS A 170 -20.62 0.18 -3.62
C LYS A 170 -19.80 -0.84 -4.39
#